data_ad96ef7c92b424c1554edff326d01742
#
_entry.id   ad96ef7c92b424c1554edff326d01742
#
_cell.length_a   1.000
_cell.length_b   1.000
_cell.length_c   1.000
_cell.angle_alpha   90.00
_cell.angle_beta   90.00
_cell.angle_gamma   90.00
#
_symmetry.space_group_name_H-M   'P 1'
#
loop_
_entity.id
_entity.type
_entity.pdbx_description
1 polymer ?
#
loop_
_entity_poly.entity_id
_entity_poly.type
_entity_poly.pdbx_seq_one_letter_code
_entity_poly.pdbx_strand_id
1 'polypeptide(L)'
;MPVRSTDAPGVPEPTAPATASLWTLPGGLRVAFERRRTPGFAFDLRLPSGSAHDPVGLEGATGVLEEWLFKGAAGRNARALQDAFDDLGVRRGGGVGLEATRISIGGLAADLGASLALAADVLSRPDLPDSELPILTDLARQDLEALRDSPTDRLAVASRGLAFPRPAGSPFAGFGHPASGTPLGLAALTPAGLRAHLTRFGQAGSVLGLVADLDPQEALATVAARLGDLRAGRSDALPAPYSANIRAHLGDPDAEQTHLSLTAPGVSPGHPDWLPWQVALGALSGGSASRLFHAVREERGLAYAVSASPVILGGQGFLATYAGSTPERAPETLEVLLAELGRLPRGLEAAEFERARSGLHASVTFGAEGLRARAGALTRDVALFGRVRPLAELRAQLAALTLERVNAFLAGYHPVRDLSLVTLGPQELFHA
;
A
#
# COMPACT_ATOMS: atom_id res chain seq x y z
N MET A 1 -17.40 -52.30 30.09
CA MET A 1 -16.59 -51.19 30.63
C MET A 1 -16.86 -49.94 29.79
N PRO A 2 -17.43 -48.87 30.34
CA PRO A 2 -17.70 -47.66 29.58
C PRO A 2 -16.40 -46.84 29.46
N VAL A 3 -16.13 -46.38 28.22
CA VAL A 3 -15.03 -45.49 27.88
C VAL A 3 -15.31 -44.11 28.47
N ARG A 4 -14.37 -43.61 29.27
CA ARG A 4 -14.42 -42.24 29.84
C ARG A 4 -14.25 -41.22 28.72
N SER A 5 -15.19 -40.27 28.65
CA SER A 5 -15.10 -39.03 27.90
C SER A 5 -13.88 -38.22 28.37
N THR A 6 -12.93 -37.99 27.48
CA THR A 6 -11.84 -37.02 27.72
C THR A 6 -12.40 -35.63 27.37
N ASP A 7 -12.46 -34.77 28.38
CA ASP A 7 -12.79 -33.35 28.23
C ASP A 7 -11.87 -32.71 27.15
N ALA A 8 -12.45 -32.20 26.08
CA ALA A 8 -11.73 -31.37 25.15
C ALA A 8 -11.36 -30.04 25.83
N PRO A 9 -10.13 -29.53 25.64
CA PRO A 9 -9.73 -28.24 26.17
C PRO A 9 -10.69 -27.17 25.67
N GLY A 10 -11.28 -26.41 26.58
CA GLY A 10 -12.26 -25.37 26.29
C GLY A 10 -11.71 -24.38 25.28
N VAL A 11 -12.51 -24.06 24.29
CA VAL A 11 -12.27 -22.95 23.34
C VAL A 11 -12.08 -21.68 24.20
N PRO A 12 -10.96 -20.96 24.09
CA PRO A 12 -10.76 -19.74 24.86
C PRO A 12 -11.88 -18.76 24.57
N GLU A 13 -12.53 -18.24 25.61
CA GLU A 13 -13.55 -17.21 25.50
C GLU A 13 -13.01 -16.02 24.69
N PRO A 14 -13.88 -15.36 23.87
CA PRO A 14 -13.45 -14.20 23.08
C PRO A 14 -12.94 -13.12 24.03
N THR A 15 -11.66 -12.81 23.92
CA THR A 15 -11.00 -11.72 24.63
C THR A 15 -11.78 -10.42 24.48
N ALA A 16 -11.91 -9.68 25.59
CA ALA A 16 -12.56 -8.35 25.62
C ALA A 16 -12.17 -7.49 24.41
N PRO A 17 -13.08 -6.63 23.88
CA PRO A 17 -12.80 -5.87 22.68
C PRO A 17 -11.50 -5.08 22.84
N ALA A 18 -10.58 -5.25 21.90
CA ALA A 18 -9.33 -4.52 21.87
C ALA A 18 -9.62 -3.02 21.88
N THR A 19 -9.25 -2.33 22.96
CA THR A 19 -9.36 -0.89 23.06
C THR A 19 -8.28 -0.25 22.20
N ALA A 20 -8.65 0.26 21.05
CA ALA A 20 -7.74 1.03 20.22
C ALA A 20 -7.83 2.52 20.59
N SER A 21 -6.68 3.17 20.72
CA SER A 21 -6.55 4.58 21.05
C SER A 21 -5.83 5.34 19.95
N LEU A 22 -6.12 6.63 19.81
CA LEU A 22 -5.45 7.53 18.87
C LEU A 22 -5.09 8.83 19.59
N TRP A 23 -3.82 9.20 19.54
CA TRP A 23 -3.31 10.47 20.09
C TRP A 23 -2.53 11.23 19.00
N THR A 24 -2.35 12.52 19.24
CA THR A 24 -1.46 13.36 18.43
C THR A 24 -0.42 13.99 19.36
N LEU A 25 0.86 13.74 19.11
CA LEU A 25 1.95 14.39 19.81
C LEU A 25 2.06 15.88 19.41
N PRO A 26 2.68 16.75 20.23
CA PRO A 26 2.78 18.19 19.93
C PRO A 26 3.38 18.51 18.57
N GLY A 27 4.32 17.70 18.06
CA GLY A 27 4.93 17.85 16.73
C GLY A 27 4.09 17.34 15.55
N GLY A 28 2.90 16.79 15.82
CA GLY A 28 1.97 16.32 14.79
C GLY A 28 2.05 14.83 14.46
N LEU A 29 2.92 14.04 15.12
CA LEU A 29 2.93 12.58 15.00
C LEU A 29 1.66 12.01 15.63
N ARG A 30 0.86 11.29 14.84
CA ARG A 30 -0.31 10.57 15.32
C ARG A 30 0.08 9.15 15.75
N VAL A 31 -0.35 8.77 16.96
CA VAL A 31 -0.04 7.46 17.56
C VAL A 31 -1.34 6.67 17.67
N ALA A 32 -1.48 5.62 16.86
CA ALA A 32 -2.57 4.67 16.90
C ALA A 32 -2.09 3.42 17.66
N PHE A 33 -2.72 3.11 18.76
CA PHE A 33 -2.34 1.99 19.62
C PHE A 33 -3.48 1.01 19.78
N GLU A 34 -3.17 -0.28 19.74
CA GLU A 34 -4.09 -1.34 20.10
C GLU A 34 -3.42 -2.27 21.13
N ARG A 35 -4.06 -2.38 22.30
CA ARG A 35 -3.62 -3.35 23.30
C ARG A 35 -4.00 -4.76 22.84
N ARG A 36 -3.00 -5.64 22.81
CA ARG A 36 -3.19 -7.06 22.53
C ARG A 36 -2.35 -7.90 23.46
N ARG A 37 -2.97 -8.84 24.17
CA ARG A 37 -2.25 -9.77 25.03
C ARG A 37 -1.32 -10.65 24.19
N THR A 38 -0.02 -10.38 24.27
CA THR A 38 1.03 -11.04 23.49
C THR A 38 2.39 -10.77 24.13
N PRO A 39 3.35 -11.70 24.06
CA PRO A 39 4.71 -11.45 24.55
C PRO A 39 5.51 -10.53 23.62
N GLY A 40 4.98 -10.18 22.45
CA GLY A 40 5.66 -9.37 21.45
C GLY A 40 5.04 -8.01 21.27
N PHE A 41 5.72 -7.19 20.48
CA PHE A 41 5.20 -5.95 19.92
C PHE A 41 5.37 -5.89 18.41
N ALA A 42 4.63 -5.02 17.76
CA ALA A 42 4.97 -4.52 16.44
C ALA A 42 4.57 -3.06 16.32
N PHE A 43 5.39 -2.27 15.66
CA PHE A 43 5.00 -0.95 15.20
C PHE A 43 5.23 -0.78 13.70
N ASP A 44 4.47 0.14 13.11
CA ASP A 44 4.60 0.58 11.74
C ASP A 44 4.54 2.11 11.72
N LEU A 45 5.66 2.74 11.36
CA LEU A 45 5.79 4.18 11.22
C LEU A 45 5.67 4.54 9.75
N ARG A 46 4.65 5.34 9.42
CA ARG A 46 4.41 5.92 8.11
C ARG A 46 4.82 7.37 8.09
N LEU A 47 5.78 7.70 7.26
CA LEU A 47 6.22 9.07 6.96
C LEU A 47 5.55 9.52 5.65
N PRO A 48 4.85 10.68 5.58
CA PRO A 48 4.09 11.10 4.41
C PRO A 48 4.97 11.69 3.31
N SER A 49 6.00 10.97 2.93
CA SER A 49 6.90 11.29 1.82
C SER A 49 7.32 9.97 1.17
N GLY A 50 6.86 9.74 -0.04
CA GLY A 50 7.19 8.59 -0.88
C GLY A 50 7.80 9.05 -2.20
N SER A 51 8.00 8.12 -3.15
CA SER A 51 8.65 8.42 -4.42
C SER A 51 7.94 9.53 -5.20
N ALA A 52 6.62 9.60 -5.15
CA ALA A 52 5.89 10.66 -5.83
C ALA A 52 6.18 12.09 -5.29
N HIS A 53 6.82 12.19 -4.11
CA HIS A 53 7.32 13.44 -3.55
C HIS A 53 8.77 13.74 -3.91
N ASP A 54 9.41 12.92 -4.74
CA ASP A 54 10.75 13.24 -5.24
C ASP A 54 10.72 14.59 -5.95
N PRO A 55 11.73 15.43 -5.76
CA PRO A 55 11.83 16.67 -6.53
C PRO A 55 11.95 16.37 -8.03
N VAL A 56 11.34 17.22 -8.84
CA VAL A 56 11.47 17.10 -10.31
C VAL A 56 12.93 17.09 -10.73
N GLY A 57 13.32 16.09 -11.51
CA GLY A 57 14.70 15.88 -11.95
C GLY A 57 15.60 15.18 -10.93
N LEU A 58 15.04 14.76 -9.79
CA LEU A 58 15.71 13.96 -8.76
C LEU A 58 14.92 12.68 -8.43
N GLU A 59 14.23 12.13 -9.44
CA GLU A 59 13.45 10.91 -9.29
C GLU A 59 14.33 9.76 -8.81
N GLY A 60 13.98 9.14 -7.69
CA GLY A 60 14.77 8.16 -6.94
C GLY A 60 15.35 8.71 -5.63
N ALA A 61 15.18 10.03 -5.36
CA ALA A 61 15.71 10.66 -4.15
C ALA A 61 15.20 9.99 -2.87
N THR A 62 13.90 9.69 -2.78
CA THR A 62 13.31 9.04 -1.59
C THR A 62 13.80 7.61 -1.44
N GLY A 63 13.91 6.84 -2.54
CA GLY A 63 14.41 5.46 -2.52
C GLY A 63 15.84 5.37 -2.05
N VAL A 64 16.73 6.15 -2.66
CA VAL A 64 18.15 6.20 -2.28
C VAL A 64 18.32 6.74 -0.85
N LEU A 65 17.54 7.74 -0.45
CA LEU A 65 17.59 8.29 0.91
C LEU A 65 17.17 7.25 1.96
N GLU A 66 16.12 6.48 1.72
CA GLU A 66 15.67 5.45 2.67
C GLU A 66 16.77 4.43 2.94
N GLU A 67 17.41 3.92 1.90
CA GLU A 67 18.55 3.02 2.04
C GLU A 67 19.76 3.70 2.74
N TRP A 68 20.00 4.98 2.46
CA TRP A 68 21.12 5.74 3.03
C TRP A 68 20.96 5.97 4.53
N LEU A 69 19.72 6.14 5.01
CA LEU A 69 19.40 6.28 6.44
C LEU A 69 19.95 5.12 7.29
N PHE A 70 20.01 3.92 6.71
CA PHE A 70 20.49 2.72 7.41
C PHE A 70 21.99 2.44 7.22
N LYS A 71 22.73 3.34 6.57
CA LYS A 71 24.20 3.23 6.42
C LYS A 71 24.98 3.81 7.60
N GLY A 72 24.27 4.30 8.63
CA GLY A 72 24.84 4.76 9.90
C GLY A 72 23.95 5.73 10.61
N ALA A 73 23.89 5.63 11.94
CA ALA A 73 23.09 6.53 12.76
C ALA A 73 23.65 6.65 14.17
N ALA A 74 23.65 7.86 14.72
CA ALA A 74 24.08 8.17 16.09
C ALA A 74 25.52 7.68 16.39
N GLY A 75 26.42 7.81 15.41
CA GLY A 75 27.82 7.40 15.51
C GLY A 75 28.07 5.89 15.32
N ARG A 76 27.03 5.11 14.99
CA ARG A 76 27.16 3.70 14.58
C ARG A 76 27.28 3.63 13.07
N ASN A 77 28.31 2.99 12.54
CA ASN A 77 28.38 2.68 11.11
C ASN A 77 27.29 1.64 10.73
N ALA A 78 27.16 1.34 9.43
CA ALA A 78 26.13 0.42 8.90
C ALA A 78 26.12 -0.94 9.62
N ARG A 79 27.30 -1.54 9.84
CA ARG A 79 27.42 -2.82 10.52
C ARG A 79 26.97 -2.74 11.98
N ALA A 80 27.50 -1.78 12.75
CA ALA A 80 27.14 -1.62 14.16
C ALA A 80 25.66 -1.25 14.36
N LEU A 81 25.04 -0.56 13.40
CA LEU A 81 23.63 -0.29 13.41
C LEU A 81 22.80 -1.55 13.14
N GLN A 82 23.22 -2.37 12.17
CA GLN A 82 22.60 -3.66 11.90
C GLN A 82 22.74 -4.61 13.11
N ASP A 83 23.95 -4.75 13.65
CA ASP A 83 24.22 -5.57 14.84
C ASP A 83 23.32 -5.13 16.01
N ALA A 84 23.08 -3.81 16.19
CA ALA A 84 22.21 -3.31 17.26
C ALA A 84 20.72 -3.71 17.07
N PHE A 85 20.22 -3.85 15.84
CA PHE A 85 18.90 -4.41 15.59
C PHE A 85 18.87 -5.92 15.79
N ASP A 86 19.92 -6.63 15.36
CA ASP A 86 20.02 -8.09 15.48
C ASP A 86 20.16 -8.52 16.94
N ASP A 87 20.91 -7.78 17.76
CA ASP A 87 21.05 -8.01 19.22
C ASP A 87 19.71 -7.91 19.96
N LEU A 88 18.77 -7.09 19.48
CA LEU A 88 17.40 -7.04 19.99
C LEU A 88 16.51 -8.17 19.44
N GLY A 89 16.98 -8.97 18.50
CA GLY A 89 16.20 -10.03 17.87
C GLY A 89 14.97 -9.53 17.11
N VAL A 90 14.96 -8.25 16.69
CA VAL A 90 13.81 -7.65 16.02
C VAL A 90 13.83 -7.91 14.52
N ARG A 91 12.63 -8.02 13.96
CA ARG A 91 12.43 -8.09 12.50
C ARG A 91 12.06 -6.71 11.97
N ARG A 92 12.94 -6.15 11.17
CA ARG A 92 12.73 -4.89 10.47
C ARG A 92 12.12 -5.14 9.09
N GLY A 93 11.34 -4.20 8.59
CA GLY A 93 10.81 -4.13 7.24
C GLY A 93 10.28 -2.74 6.95
N GLY A 94 9.77 -2.54 5.76
CA GLY A 94 9.28 -1.23 5.32
C GLY A 94 9.69 -0.98 3.88
N GLY A 95 9.96 0.27 3.55
CA GLY A 95 10.40 0.73 2.24
C GLY A 95 9.59 1.90 1.72
N VAL A 96 9.92 2.33 0.52
CA VAL A 96 9.34 3.50 -0.13
C VAL A 96 8.16 3.08 -1.01
N GLY A 97 6.98 3.59 -0.66
CA GLY A 97 5.80 3.56 -1.54
C GLY A 97 5.65 4.86 -2.32
N LEU A 98 4.56 4.98 -3.08
CA LEU A 98 4.31 6.20 -3.87
C LEU A 98 4.14 7.44 -2.99
N GLU A 99 3.33 7.38 -1.93
CA GLU A 99 2.98 8.54 -1.11
C GLU A 99 3.57 8.52 0.29
N ALA A 100 4.27 7.46 0.66
CA ALA A 100 4.83 7.33 2.00
C ALA A 100 6.02 6.39 2.05
N THR A 101 6.94 6.68 2.94
CA THR A 101 7.98 5.75 3.40
C THR A 101 7.53 5.10 4.70
N ARG A 102 7.79 3.81 4.85
CA ARG A 102 7.38 3.03 6.01
C ARG A 102 8.58 2.37 6.67
N ILE A 103 8.58 2.38 8.00
CA ILE A 103 9.53 1.61 8.85
C ILE A 103 8.68 0.74 9.77
N SER A 104 8.80 -0.57 9.65
CA SER A 104 8.05 -1.54 10.44
C SER A 104 9.01 -2.41 11.24
N ILE A 105 8.81 -2.48 12.55
CA ILE A 105 9.64 -3.29 13.45
C ILE A 105 8.73 -4.12 14.34
N GLY A 106 9.15 -5.37 14.60
CA GLY A 106 8.48 -6.26 15.54
C GLY A 106 9.47 -7.16 16.28
N GLY A 107 9.20 -7.38 17.54
CA GLY A 107 10.07 -8.15 18.45
C GLY A 107 9.39 -8.49 19.77
N LEU A 108 10.18 -8.80 20.80
CA LEU A 108 9.68 -9.05 22.15
C LEU A 108 9.30 -7.74 22.84
N ALA A 109 8.24 -7.76 23.66
CA ALA A 109 7.70 -6.57 24.32
C ALA A 109 8.75 -5.79 25.14
N ALA A 110 9.70 -6.48 25.76
CA ALA A 110 10.80 -5.87 26.52
C ALA A 110 11.68 -4.94 25.68
N ASP A 111 11.78 -5.19 24.38
CA ASP A 111 12.70 -4.49 23.47
C ASP A 111 12.02 -3.33 22.71
N LEU A 112 10.75 -3.05 22.99
CA LEU A 112 10.00 -1.96 22.33
C LEU A 112 10.71 -0.60 22.47
N GLY A 113 11.10 -0.23 23.69
CA GLY A 113 11.73 1.06 23.97
C GLY A 113 13.08 1.23 23.26
N ALA A 114 13.90 0.16 23.19
CA ALA A 114 15.17 0.15 22.50
C ALA A 114 14.96 0.19 20.96
N SER A 115 13.98 -0.54 20.46
CA SER A 115 13.63 -0.55 19.03
C SER A 115 13.14 0.81 18.52
N LEU A 116 12.30 1.51 19.31
CA LEU A 116 11.87 2.87 19.03
C LEU A 116 13.06 3.86 19.08
N ALA A 117 14.02 3.66 20.02
CA ALA A 117 15.21 4.49 20.08
C ALA A 117 16.09 4.33 18.84
N LEU A 118 16.32 3.10 18.35
CA LEU A 118 17.06 2.87 17.10
C LEU A 118 16.35 3.48 15.89
N ALA A 119 15.02 3.36 15.80
CA ALA A 119 14.25 4.00 14.74
C ALA A 119 14.34 5.54 14.80
N ALA A 120 14.32 6.11 16.02
CA ALA A 120 14.53 7.54 16.24
C ALA A 120 15.95 7.99 15.83
N ASP A 121 16.99 7.19 16.16
CA ASP A 121 18.37 7.48 15.76
C ASP A 121 18.51 7.55 14.24
N VAL A 122 17.97 6.56 13.52
CA VAL A 122 17.97 6.51 12.05
C VAL A 122 17.30 7.73 11.43
N LEU A 123 16.21 8.22 12.02
CA LEU A 123 15.46 9.36 11.46
C LEU A 123 16.03 10.71 11.89
N SER A 124 16.50 10.86 13.14
CA SER A 124 16.92 12.15 13.70
C SER A 124 18.40 12.42 13.54
N ARG A 125 19.22 11.37 13.63
CA ARG A 125 20.68 11.45 13.68
C ARG A 125 21.34 10.48 12.70
N PRO A 126 20.88 10.39 11.41
CA PRO A 126 21.57 9.58 10.43
C PRO A 126 22.93 10.15 10.12
N ASP A 127 23.96 9.32 10.02
CA ASP A 127 25.33 9.76 9.72
C ASP A 127 25.50 10.09 8.22
N LEU A 128 24.77 9.44 7.34
CA LEU A 128 24.71 9.65 5.88
C LEU A 128 26.12 9.78 5.25
N PRO A 129 26.95 8.73 5.32
CA PRO A 129 28.31 8.79 4.79
C PRO A 129 28.30 8.95 3.25
N ASP A 130 28.94 10.01 2.74
CA ASP A 130 28.97 10.33 1.30
C ASP A 130 29.56 9.20 0.46
N SER A 131 30.46 8.40 1.04
CA SER A 131 31.09 7.24 0.38
C SER A 131 30.09 6.14 -0.02
N GLU A 132 28.94 6.05 0.62
CA GLU A 132 27.91 5.05 0.33
C GLU A 132 27.02 5.47 -0.87
N LEU A 133 26.92 6.77 -1.15
CA LEU A 133 25.97 7.26 -2.16
C LEU A 133 26.21 6.67 -3.57
N PRO A 134 27.44 6.54 -4.08
CA PRO A 134 27.67 5.89 -5.38
C PRO A 134 27.14 4.45 -5.42
N ILE A 135 27.37 3.68 -4.35
CA ILE A 135 26.91 2.28 -4.26
C ILE A 135 25.39 2.23 -4.28
N LEU A 136 24.72 3.10 -3.51
CA LEU A 136 23.25 3.15 -3.43
C LEU A 136 22.62 3.56 -4.76
N THR A 137 23.22 4.52 -5.46
CA THR A 137 22.73 4.92 -6.78
C THR A 137 22.94 3.82 -7.82
N ASP A 138 24.02 3.05 -7.72
CA ASP A 138 24.26 1.91 -8.61
C ASP A 138 23.28 0.77 -8.34
N LEU A 139 22.94 0.48 -7.08
CA LEU A 139 21.88 -0.47 -6.74
C LEU A 139 20.51 -0.03 -7.32
N ALA A 140 20.16 1.25 -7.15
CA ALA A 140 18.92 1.78 -7.74
C ALA A 140 18.89 1.69 -9.28
N ARG A 141 20.04 1.83 -9.95
CA ARG A 141 20.15 1.60 -11.40
C ARG A 141 19.95 0.14 -11.78
N GLN A 142 20.49 -0.80 -10.98
CA GLN A 142 20.26 -2.24 -11.19
C GLN A 142 18.77 -2.58 -11.04
N ASP A 143 18.08 -2.00 -10.06
CA ASP A 143 16.63 -2.16 -9.90
C ASP A 143 15.85 -1.60 -11.12
N LEU A 144 16.29 -0.48 -11.71
CA LEU A 144 15.71 0.07 -12.93
C LEU A 144 15.96 -0.84 -14.15
N GLU A 145 17.09 -1.50 -14.22
CA GLU A 145 17.37 -2.48 -15.28
C GLU A 145 16.48 -3.72 -15.10
N ALA A 146 16.38 -4.25 -13.88
CA ALA A 146 15.48 -5.36 -13.58
C ALA A 146 13.99 -5.03 -13.89
N LEU A 147 13.59 -3.78 -13.70
CA LEU A 147 12.23 -3.33 -14.04
C LEU A 147 11.97 -3.42 -15.56
N ARG A 148 13.00 -3.27 -16.42
CA ARG A 148 12.86 -3.43 -17.88
C ARG A 148 12.45 -4.85 -18.27
N ASP A 149 12.87 -5.82 -17.47
CA ASP A 149 12.56 -7.25 -17.68
C ASP A 149 11.22 -7.66 -17.06
N SER A 150 10.49 -6.70 -16.44
CA SER A 150 9.17 -6.90 -15.87
C SER A 150 8.10 -6.12 -16.66
N PRO A 151 7.46 -6.70 -17.67
CA PRO A 151 6.42 -6.03 -18.46
C PRO A 151 5.27 -5.50 -17.59
N THR A 152 4.91 -6.24 -16.54
CA THR A 152 3.86 -5.84 -15.59
C THR A 152 4.22 -4.54 -14.86
N ASP A 153 5.46 -4.42 -14.37
CA ASP A 153 5.89 -3.23 -13.64
C ASP A 153 6.08 -2.04 -14.59
N ARG A 154 6.64 -2.27 -15.80
CA ARG A 154 6.72 -1.26 -16.86
C ARG A 154 5.35 -0.69 -17.18
N LEU A 155 4.37 -1.57 -17.40
CA LEU A 155 2.99 -1.17 -17.68
C LEU A 155 2.38 -0.41 -16.50
N ALA A 156 2.61 -0.85 -15.27
CA ALA A 156 2.09 -0.19 -14.07
C ALA A 156 2.65 1.24 -13.90
N VAL A 157 3.96 1.44 -14.14
CA VAL A 157 4.59 2.76 -14.10
C VAL A 157 4.04 3.66 -15.20
N ALA A 158 4.00 3.18 -16.45
CA ALA A 158 3.48 3.94 -17.58
C ALA A 158 2.00 4.30 -17.42
N SER A 159 1.17 3.34 -16.98
CA SER A 159 -0.25 3.57 -16.73
C SER A 159 -0.47 4.67 -15.68
N ARG A 160 0.30 4.66 -14.58
CA ARG A 160 0.23 5.71 -13.57
C ARG A 160 0.65 7.07 -14.12
N GLY A 161 1.76 7.12 -14.85
CA GLY A 161 2.26 8.37 -15.43
C GLY A 161 1.29 9.03 -16.41
N LEU A 162 0.59 8.21 -17.21
CA LEU A 162 -0.40 8.67 -18.17
C LEU A 162 -1.74 9.02 -17.52
N ALA A 163 -2.25 8.15 -16.64
CA ALA A 163 -3.55 8.36 -15.99
C ALA A 163 -3.50 9.44 -14.90
N PHE A 164 -2.33 9.67 -14.30
CA PHE A 164 -2.14 10.67 -13.23
C PHE A 164 -0.96 11.59 -13.56
N PRO A 165 -1.11 12.46 -14.56
CA PRO A 165 -0.05 13.37 -14.97
C PRO A 165 0.33 14.31 -13.83
N ARG A 166 1.59 14.67 -13.79
CA ARG A 166 2.09 15.65 -12.82
C ARG A 166 1.42 17.01 -13.09
N PRO A 167 0.83 17.65 -12.05
CA PRO A 167 0.28 19.00 -12.22
C PRO A 167 1.35 20.01 -12.69
N ALA A 168 0.96 20.93 -13.56
CA ALA A 168 1.86 21.98 -13.99
C ALA A 168 2.34 22.82 -12.79
N GLY A 169 3.65 23.10 -12.73
CA GLY A 169 4.25 23.84 -11.62
C GLY A 169 4.44 23.04 -10.32
N SER A 170 4.05 21.76 -10.26
CA SER A 170 4.33 20.93 -9.10
C SER A 170 5.84 20.80 -8.88
N PRO A 171 6.35 20.98 -7.64
CA PRO A 171 7.75 20.73 -7.33
C PRO A 171 8.08 19.24 -7.26
N PHE A 172 7.07 18.37 -7.27
CA PHE A 172 7.18 16.92 -7.13
C PHE A 172 7.06 16.22 -8.46
N ALA A 173 7.79 15.11 -8.62
CA ALA A 173 7.82 14.30 -9.83
C ALA A 173 6.49 13.56 -10.10
N GLY A 174 5.69 13.29 -9.05
CA GLY A 174 4.39 12.64 -9.19
C GLY A 174 4.47 11.12 -9.36
N PHE A 175 3.43 10.53 -9.93
CA PHE A 175 3.21 9.08 -9.87
C PHE A 175 3.86 8.28 -11.01
N GLY A 176 4.49 8.94 -11.98
CA GLY A 176 4.94 8.36 -13.25
C GLY A 176 6.30 7.65 -13.21
N HIS A 177 6.89 7.44 -12.03
CA HIS A 177 8.18 6.73 -11.91
C HIS A 177 8.17 5.73 -10.75
N PRO A 178 9.07 4.73 -10.73
CA PRO A 178 9.22 3.79 -9.62
C PRO A 178 10.00 4.43 -8.45
N ALA A 179 10.04 3.77 -7.29
CA ALA A 179 10.83 4.22 -6.14
C ALA A 179 12.34 4.24 -6.42
N SER A 180 12.81 3.36 -7.29
CA SER A 180 14.18 3.35 -7.80
C SER A 180 14.52 4.54 -8.73
N GLY A 181 13.53 5.37 -9.09
CA GLY A 181 13.72 6.63 -9.79
C GLY A 181 13.79 6.54 -11.29
N THR A 182 14.59 7.41 -11.90
CA THR A 182 14.89 7.43 -13.33
C THR A 182 16.41 7.54 -13.55
N PRO A 183 16.96 7.12 -14.72
CA PRO A 183 18.38 7.24 -15.00
C PRO A 183 18.90 8.68 -14.87
N LEU A 184 18.12 9.67 -15.32
CA LEU A 184 18.46 11.09 -15.22
C LEU A 184 18.35 11.60 -13.79
N GLY A 185 17.30 11.22 -13.07
CA GLY A 185 17.12 11.59 -11.67
C GLY A 185 18.26 11.07 -10.79
N LEU A 186 18.61 9.78 -10.94
CA LEU A 186 19.72 9.17 -10.20
C LEU A 186 21.08 9.82 -10.50
N ALA A 187 21.32 10.19 -11.75
CA ALA A 187 22.55 10.86 -12.13
C ALA A 187 22.69 12.29 -11.55
N ALA A 188 21.57 12.91 -11.21
CA ALA A 188 21.51 14.27 -10.64
C ALA A 188 21.54 14.27 -9.09
N LEU A 189 21.47 13.11 -8.43
CA LEU A 189 21.49 13.02 -6.97
C LEU A 189 22.84 13.50 -6.42
N THR A 190 22.76 14.32 -5.38
CA THR A 190 23.92 14.78 -4.61
C THR A 190 23.69 14.58 -3.11
N PRO A 191 24.76 14.43 -2.31
CA PRO A 191 24.62 14.34 -0.86
C PRO A 191 23.85 15.53 -0.27
N ALA A 192 24.11 16.74 -0.76
CA ALA A 192 23.43 17.95 -0.29
C ALA A 192 21.93 17.94 -0.63
N GLY A 193 21.56 17.51 -1.85
CA GLY A 193 20.18 17.39 -2.30
C GLY A 193 19.40 16.37 -1.47
N LEU A 194 19.99 15.21 -1.19
CA LEU A 194 19.36 14.17 -0.36
C LEU A 194 19.23 14.60 1.11
N ARG A 195 20.23 15.30 1.67
CA ARG A 195 20.08 15.87 3.03
C ARG A 195 19.01 16.95 3.09
N ALA A 196 18.85 17.74 2.05
CA ALA A 196 17.71 18.67 1.95
C ALA A 196 16.38 17.93 1.88
N HIS A 197 16.29 16.82 1.10
CA HIS A 197 15.10 15.99 0.99
C HIS A 197 14.75 15.30 2.32
N LEU A 198 15.74 14.89 3.12
CA LEU A 198 15.54 14.32 4.47
C LEU A 198 14.75 15.25 5.40
N THR A 199 14.78 16.57 5.20
CA THR A 199 14.02 17.52 6.02
C THR A 199 12.51 17.29 5.96
N ARG A 200 12.02 16.52 4.99
CA ARG A 200 10.61 16.11 4.86
C ARG A 200 10.22 15.05 5.89
N PHE A 201 11.18 14.20 6.30
CA PHE A 201 10.93 13.09 7.24
C PHE A 201 10.90 13.62 8.66
N GLY A 202 9.73 13.54 9.30
CA GLY A 202 9.52 14.05 10.66
C GLY A 202 8.12 13.75 11.17
N GLN A 203 7.66 14.56 12.13
CA GLN A 203 6.39 14.31 12.81
C GLN A 203 5.15 14.71 12.02
N ALA A 204 5.22 15.80 11.23
CA ALA A 204 4.06 16.35 10.54
C ALA A 204 3.42 15.33 9.59
N GLY A 205 2.15 15.00 9.82
CA GLY A 205 1.40 14.02 9.02
C GLY A 205 1.83 12.57 9.16
N SER A 206 2.86 12.28 9.97
CA SER A 206 3.30 10.91 10.23
C SER A 206 2.33 10.17 11.15
N VAL A 207 2.28 8.86 10.99
CA VAL A 207 1.43 7.97 11.78
C VAL A 207 2.25 6.79 12.26
N LEU A 208 2.22 6.53 13.57
CA LEU A 208 2.73 5.31 14.17
C LEU A 208 1.55 4.42 14.56
N GLY A 209 1.46 3.23 14.00
CA GLY A 209 0.60 2.15 14.49
C GLY A 209 1.40 1.24 15.41
N LEU A 210 0.95 1.04 16.64
CA LEU A 210 1.61 0.20 17.64
C LEU A 210 0.64 -0.84 18.19
N VAL A 211 1.09 -2.08 18.27
CA VAL A 211 0.38 -3.20 18.91
C VAL A 211 1.31 -3.84 19.93
N ALA A 212 0.88 -3.88 21.19
CA ALA A 212 1.62 -4.51 22.30
C ALA A 212 0.68 -4.76 23.49
N ASP A 213 1.12 -5.57 24.46
CA ASP A 213 0.42 -5.72 25.75
C ASP A 213 0.94 -4.71 26.77
N LEU A 214 0.55 -3.46 26.61
CA LEU A 214 0.89 -2.35 27.50
C LEU A 214 -0.39 -1.60 27.91
N ASP A 215 -0.29 -0.88 29.03
CA ASP A 215 -1.29 0.13 29.33
C ASP A 215 -1.25 1.24 28.26
N PRO A 216 -2.39 1.79 27.81
CA PRO A 216 -2.41 2.82 26.77
C PRO A 216 -1.57 4.07 27.08
N GLN A 217 -1.54 4.49 28.36
CA GLN A 217 -0.74 5.67 28.76
C GLN A 217 0.76 5.35 28.80
N GLU A 218 1.13 4.15 29.19
CA GLU A 218 2.51 3.65 29.13
C GLU A 218 3.00 3.57 27.68
N ALA A 219 2.17 3.04 26.78
CA ALA A 219 2.48 2.99 25.34
C ALA A 219 2.70 4.40 24.77
N LEU A 220 1.81 5.35 25.07
CA LEU A 220 1.95 6.74 24.65
C LEU A 220 3.23 7.38 25.21
N ALA A 221 3.49 7.22 26.52
CA ALA A 221 4.68 7.76 27.17
C ALA A 221 5.97 7.19 26.56
N THR A 222 6.00 5.89 26.26
CA THR A 222 7.14 5.22 25.63
C THR A 222 7.40 5.79 24.23
N VAL A 223 6.36 5.95 23.41
CA VAL A 223 6.47 6.54 22.07
C VAL A 223 6.91 8.01 22.16
N ALA A 224 6.28 8.79 23.02
CA ALA A 224 6.59 10.22 23.20
C ALA A 224 8.05 10.44 23.63
N ALA A 225 8.55 9.61 24.56
CA ALA A 225 9.93 9.70 25.03
C ALA A 225 10.98 9.38 23.94
N ARG A 226 10.62 8.64 22.88
CA ARG A 226 11.57 8.21 21.83
C ARG A 226 11.40 8.96 20.52
N LEU A 227 10.16 9.30 20.15
CA LEU A 227 9.83 9.91 18.85
C LEU A 227 9.30 11.35 19.01
N GLY A 228 9.09 11.84 20.24
CA GLY A 228 8.58 13.19 20.51
C GLY A 228 9.51 14.31 20.05
N ASP A 229 10.82 14.05 20.00
CA ASP A 229 11.85 15.01 19.56
C ASP A 229 12.26 14.85 18.08
N LEU A 230 11.54 14.02 17.30
CA LEU A 230 11.75 14.00 15.86
C LEU A 230 11.54 15.41 15.28
N ARG A 231 12.32 15.74 14.24
CA ARG A 231 12.14 17.03 13.53
C ARG A 231 10.69 17.20 13.07
N ALA A 232 10.27 18.45 12.83
CA ALA A 232 8.92 18.75 12.39
C ALA A 232 8.52 17.97 11.12
N GLY A 233 9.40 17.90 10.14
CA GLY A 233 9.09 17.26 8.85
C GLY A 233 8.12 18.08 7.99
N ARG A 234 7.56 17.46 6.97
CA ARG A 234 6.56 18.07 6.08
C ARG A 234 5.51 17.04 5.68
N SER A 235 4.27 17.51 5.53
CA SER A 235 3.16 16.72 4.98
C SER A 235 2.51 17.54 3.86
N ASP A 236 3.10 17.46 2.68
CA ASP A 236 2.56 18.17 1.51
C ASP A 236 1.48 17.30 0.85
N ALA A 237 0.40 17.95 0.44
CA ALA A 237 -0.61 17.28 -0.35
C ALA A 237 -0.05 16.93 -1.74
N LEU A 238 -0.33 15.72 -2.18
CA LEU A 238 0.04 15.24 -3.51
C LEU A 238 -1.23 15.01 -4.33
N PRO A 239 -1.68 16.00 -5.10
CA PRO A 239 -2.87 15.84 -5.91
C PRO A 239 -2.63 14.79 -7.00
N ALA A 240 -3.63 13.94 -7.23
CA ALA A 240 -3.65 12.93 -8.27
C ALA A 240 -4.73 13.27 -9.33
N PRO A 241 -4.49 14.27 -10.20
CA PRO A 241 -5.44 14.59 -11.25
C PRO A 241 -5.55 13.40 -12.19
N TYR A 242 -6.77 12.89 -12.34
CA TYR A 242 -7.04 11.76 -13.20
C TYR A 242 -7.36 12.23 -14.63
N SER A 243 -6.63 11.67 -15.60
CA SER A 243 -6.91 11.84 -17.03
C SER A 243 -7.75 10.67 -17.52
N ALA A 244 -9.03 10.94 -17.74
CA ALA A 244 -9.95 9.95 -18.27
C ALA A 244 -9.72 9.68 -19.75
N ASN A 245 -10.16 8.49 -20.20
CA ASN A 245 -10.22 8.11 -21.63
C ASN A 245 -8.85 8.09 -22.34
N ILE A 246 -7.76 7.95 -21.59
CA ILE A 246 -6.43 7.71 -22.18
C ILE A 246 -6.48 6.37 -22.93
N ARG A 247 -5.87 6.37 -24.12
CA ARG A 247 -5.56 5.17 -24.91
C ARG A 247 -4.09 5.25 -25.30
N ALA A 248 -3.29 4.32 -24.80
CA ALA A 248 -1.86 4.30 -25.09
C ALA A 248 -1.34 2.87 -25.22
N HIS A 249 -0.37 2.69 -26.10
CA HIS A 249 0.29 1.43 -26.33
C HIS A 249 1.81 1.58 -26.17
N LEU A 250 2.42 0.69 -25.40
CA LEU A 250 3.86 0.55 -25.30
C LEU A 250 4.27 -0.65 -26.17
N GLY A 251 4.85 -0.33 -27.33
CA GLY A 251 5.35 -1.36 -28.26
C GLY A 251 6.51 -2.14 -27.67
N ASP A 252 6.38 -3.46 -27.69
CA ASP A 252 7.42 -4.40 -27.30
C ASP A 252 7.33 -5.61 -28.26
N PRO A 253 8.04 -5.56 -29.41
CA PRO A 253 7.93 -6.57 -30.46
C PRO A 253 8.33 -7.98 -30.00
N ASP A 254 9.19 -8.08 -28.98
CA ASP A 254 9.72 -9.34 -28.47
C ASP A 254 8.89 -9.89 -27.29
N ALA A 255 7.82 -9.18 -26.88
CA ALA A 255 6.98 -9.62 -25.78
C ALA A 255 6.13 -10.85 -26.18
N GLU A 256 6.22 -11.91 -25.41
CA GLU A 256 5.40 -13.12 -25.57
C GLU A 256 3.93 -12.92 -25.15
N GLN A 257 3.64 -11.88 -24.41
CA GLN A 257 2.30 -11.53 -23.93
C GLN A 257 1.96 -10.07 -24.24
N THR A 258 0.66 -9.83 -24.37
CA THR A 258 0.09 -8.50 -24.32
C THR A 258 -0.50 -8.25 -22.93
N HIS A 259 -0.03 -7.22 -22.29
CA HIS A 259 -0.47 -6.80 -20.96
C HIS A 259 -1.44 -5.63 -21.06
N LEU A 260 -2.55 -5.70 -20.33
CA LEU A 260 -3.65 -4.75 -20.34
C LEU A 260 -3.77 -4.11 -18.97
N SER A 261 -3.73 -2.80 -18.89
CA SER A 261 -3.98 -2.03 -17.65
C SER A 261 -5.13 -1.06 -17.87
N LEU A 262 -6.22 -1.26 -17.14
CA LEU A 262 -7.40 -0.42 -17.19
C LEU A 262 -7.53 0.30 -15.86
N THR A 263 -7.66 1.63 -15.90
CA THR A 263 -7.86 2.47 -14.70
C THR A 263 -9.15 3.25 -14.86
N ALA A 264 -9.98 3.27 -13.82
CA ALA A 264 -11.22 4.04 -13.79
C ALA A 264 -11.42 4.72 -12.43
N PRO A 265 -12.22 5.80 -12.36
CA PRO A 265 -12.63 6.36 -11.07
C PRO A 265 -13.30 5.30 -10.19
N GLY A 266 -13.00 5.34 -8.91
CA GLY A 266 -13.55 4.47 -7.88
C GLY A 266 -14.12 5.27 -6.73
N VAL A 267 -14.26 4.64 -5.57
CA VAL A 267 -14.77 5.29 -4.37
C VAL A 267 -13.61 5.63 -3.45
N SER A 268 -13.58 6.86 -2.94
CA SER A 268 -12.54 7.32 -2.01
C SER A 268 -12.77 6.78 -0.59
N PRO A 269 -11.70 6.58 0.20
CA PRO A 269 -11.82 6.24 1.62
C PRO A 269 -12.68 7.26 2.37
N GLY A 270 -13.50 6.78 3.30
CA GLY A 270 -14.42 7.62 4.07
C GLY A 270 -15.76 7.94 3.39
N HIS A 271 -15.90 7.68 2.10
CA HIS A 271 -17.20 7.79 1.43
C HIS A 271 -18.18 6.71 1.92
N PRO A 272 -19.49 7.00 2.05
CA PRO A 272 -20.50 6.01 2.48
C PRO A 272 -20.56 4.75 1.59
N ASP A 273 -20.18 4.87 0.32
CA ASP A 273 -20.15 3.78 -0.64
C ASP A 273 -18.82 3.01 -0.66
N TRP A 274 -17.87 3.36 0.20
CA TRP A 274 -16.57 2.66 0.26
C TRP A 274 -16.72 1.16 0.49
N LEU A 275 -17.52 0.76 1.47
CA LEU A 275 -17.71 -0.66 1.80
C LEU A 275 -18.55 -1.40 0.74
N PRO A 276 -19.69 -0.87 0.25
CA PRO A 276 -20.37 -1.39 -0.93
C PRO A 276 -19.46 -1.63 -2.12
N TRP A 277 -18.60 -0.67 -2.42
CA TRP A 277 -17.63 -0.78 -3.51
C TRP A 277 -16.59 -1.88 -3.28
N GLN A 278 -16.05 -2.04 -2.05
CA GLN A 278 -15.12 -3.13 -1.72
C GLN A 278 -15.76 -4.52 -1.93
N VAL A 279 -17.03 -4.68 -1.57
CA VAL A 279 -17.75 -5.95 -1.81
C VAL A 279 -17.99 -6.17 -3.31
N ALA A 280 -18.32 -5.13 -4.07
CA ALA A 280 -18.46 -5.21 -5.51
C ALA A 280 -17.14 -5.63 -6.19
N LEU A 281 -16.01 -5.09 -5.76
CA LEU A 281 -14.68 -5.51 -6.24
C LEU A 281 -14.36 -6.95 -5.85
N GLY A 282 -14.79 -7.39 -4.66
CA GLY A 282 -14.68 -8.79 -4.24
C GLY A 282 -15.46 -9.73 -5.17
N ALA A 283 -16.67 -9.36 -5.58
CA ALA A 283 -17.45 -10.13 -6.56
C ALA A 283 -16.81 -10.09 -7.97
N LEU A 284 -16.22 -8.96 -8.34
CA LEU A 284 -15.53 -8.80 -9.64
C LEU A 284 -14.24 -9.61 -9.70
N SER A 285 -13.40 -9.60 -8.64
CA SER A 285 -12.02 -10.14 -8.68
C SER A 285 -11.51 -10.71 -7.34
N GLY A 286 -12.38 -11.15 -6.45
CA GLY A 286 -11.99 -11.59 -5.09
C GLY A 286 -11.57 -13.05 -4.94
N GLY A 287 -11.38 -13.80 -6.02
CA GLY A 287 -10.98 -15.22 -5.99
C GLY A 287 -11.45 -16.01 -7.20
N SER A 288 -11.29 -17.33 -7.18
CA SER A 288 -11.60 -18.21 -8.32
C SER A 288 -13.08 -18.20 -8.73
N ALA A 289 -14.00 -17.90 -7.82
CA ALA A 289 -15.43 -17.77 -8.12
C ALA A 289 -15.85 -16.33 -8.50
N SER A 290 -14.91 -15.41 -8.74
CA SER A 290 -15.21 -14.05 -9.16
C SER A 290 -15.48 -13.94 -10.67
N ARG A 291 -16.20 -12.87 -11.07
CA ARG A 291 -16.62 -12.68 -12.47
C ARG A 291 -15.47 -12.71 -13.45
N LEU A 292 -14.40 -11.93 -13.18
CA LEU A 292 -13.24 -11.87 -14.08
C LEU A 292 -12.51 -13.21 -14.17
N PHE A 293 -12.31 -13.90 -13.05
CA PHE A 293 -11.64 -15.18 -13.06
C PHE A 293 -12.43 -16.21 -13.89
N HIS A 294 -13.74 -16.27 -13.69
CA HIS A 294 -14.62 -17.18 -14.40
C HIS A 294 -14.69 -16.85 -15.90
N ALA A 295 -15.03 -15.60 -16.26
CA ALA A 295 -15.24 -15.20 -17.65
C ALA A 295 -13.96 -15.20 -18.50
N VAL A 296 -12.83 -14.80 -17.91
CA VAL A 296 -11.57 -14.66 -18.65
C VAL A 296 -10.77 -15.96 -18.62
N ARG A 297 -10.67 -16.62 -17.46
CA ARG A 297 -9.77 -17.76 -17.27
C ARG A 297 -10.45 -19.10 -17.42
N GLU A 298 -11.58 -19.34 -16.74
CA GLU A 298 -12.21 -20.67 -16.74
C GLU A 298 -13.02 -20.96 -18.01
N GLU A 299 -13.89 -20.02 -18.42
CA GLU A 299 -14.75 -20.25 -19.59
C GLU A 299 -14.00 -20.15 -20.91
N ARG A 300 -13.08 -19.20 -21.04
CA ARG A 300 -12.45 -18.86 -22.32
C ARG A 300 -10.95 -19.14 -22.37
N GLY A 301 -10.28 -19.30 -21.25
CA GLY A 301 -8.83 -19.52 -21.17
C GLY A 301 -8.00 -18.38 -21.77
N LEU A 302 -8.51 -17.15 -21.71
CA LEU A 302 -7.92 -15.99 -22.40
C LEU A 302 -6.66 -15.46 -21.71
N ALA A 303 -6.60 -15.50 -20.38
CA ALA A 303 -5.48 -14.97 -19.63
C ALA A 303 -5.18 -15.86 -18.41
N TYR A 304 -3.89 -16.02 -18.10
CA TYR A 304 -3.47 -16.69 -16.88
C TYR A 304 -3.64 -15.81 -15.64
N ALA A 305 -3.35 -14.54 -15.79
CA ALA A 305 -3.46 -13.55 -14.72
C ALA A 305 -4.51 -12.49 -15.09
N VAL A 306 -5.51 -12.33 -14.23
CA VAL A 306 -6.52 -11.28 -14.31
C VAL A 306 -6.86 -10.80 -12.91
N SER A 307 -6.93 -9.49 -12.70
CA SER A 307 -7.26 -8.90 -11.41
C SER A 307 -7.92 -7.54 -11.55
N ALA A 308 -8.72 -7.19 -10.54
CA ALA A 308 -9.25 -5.85 -10.34
C ALA A 308 -9.15 -5.49 -8.86
N SER A 309 -8.57 -4.34 -8.54
CA SER A 309 -8.28 -3.94 -7.17
C SER A 309 -8.46 -2.44 -6.96
N PRO A 310 -8.74 -2.01 -5.71
CA PRO A 310 -8.77 -0.60 -5.37
C PRO A 310 -7.35 -0.03 -5.30
N VAL A 311 -7.16 1.15 -5.85
CA VAL A 311 -5.94 1.97 -5.73
C VAL A 311 -6.33 3.31 -5.14
N ILE A 312 -5.54 3.79 -4.17
CA ILE A 312 -5.73 5.10 -3.55
C ILE A 312 -4.52 5.96 -3.91
N LEU A 313 -4.76 7.09 -4.57
CA LEU A 313 -3.75 8.08 -4.92
C LEU A 313 -4.29 9.48 -4.61
N GLY A 314 -3.49 10.31 -3.95
CA GLY A 314 -3.92 11.65 -3.53
C GLY A 314 -5.19 11.66 -2.67
N GLY A 315 -5.45 10.60 -1.90
CA GLY A 315 -6.67 10.43 -1.12
C GLY A 315 -7.91 10.04 -1.94
N GLN A 316 -7.80 9.90 -3.25
CA GLN A 316 -8.90 9.50 -4.15
C GLN A 316 -8.84 8.00 -4.45
N GLY A 317 -10.00 7.38 -4.59
CA GLY A 317 -10.12 5.97 -4.94
C GLY A 317 -10.24 5.74 -6.44
N PHE A 318 -9.52 4.74 -6.94
CA PHE A 318 -9.55 4.29 -8.33
C PHE A 318 -9.67 2.78 -8.41
N LEU A 319 -10.27 2.29 -9.48
CA LEU A 319 -10.27 0.88 -9.87
C LEU A 319 -9.10 0.65 -10.82
N ALA A 320 -8.20 -0.25 -10.46
CA ALA A 320 -7.16 -0.75 -11.38
C ALA A 320 -7.49 -2.18 -11.77
N THR A 321 -7.56 -2.44 -13.07
CA THR A 321 -7.78 -3.79 -13.63
C THR A 321 -6.58 -4.16 -14.49
N TYR A 322 -6.12 -5.39 -14.36
CA TYR A 322 -4.99 -5.92 -15.12
C TYR A 322 -5.34 -7.29 -15.71
N ALA A 323 -4.86 -7.56 -16.93
CA ALA A 323 -4.80 -8.90 -17.50
C ALA A 323 -3.54 -9.08 -18.35
N GLY A 324 -2.97 -10.29 -18.33
CA GLY A 324 -1.90 -10.74 -19.24
C GLY A 324 -2.39 -11.87 -20.11
N SER A 325 -2.34 -11.67 -21.43
CA SER A 325 -2.87 -12.60 -22.45
C SER A 325 -1.85 -12.83 -23.56
N THR A 326 -2.03 -13.89 -24.38
CA THR A 326 -1.25 -13.96 -25.61
C THR A 326 -1.68 -12.87 -26.59
N PRO A 327 -0.80 -12.43 -27.52
CA PRO A 327 -1.13 -11.35 -28.45
C PRO A 327 -2.40 -11.62 -29.26
N GLU A 328 -2.61 -12.87 -29.69
CA GLU A 328 -3.76 -13.28 -30.50
C GLU A 328 -5.08 -13.21 -29.73
N ARG A 329 -5.04 -13.42 -28.41
CA ARG A 329 -6.22 -13.43 -27.53
C ARG A 329 -6.46 -12.08 -26.84
N ALA A 330 -5.51 -11.18 -26.92
CA ALA A 330 -5.58 -9.89 -26.23
C ALA A 330 -6.81 -9.04 -26.63
N PRO A 331 -7.23 -8.98 -27.91
CA PRO A 331 -8.45 -8.27 -28.30
C PRO A 331 -9.69 -8.83 -27.58
N GLU A 332 -9.91 -10.16 -27.61
CA GLU A 332 -11.03 -10.79 -26.94
C GLU A 332 -10.95 -10.61 -25.41
N THR A 333 -9.73 -10.69 -24.83
CA THR A 333 -9.51 -10.42 -23.42
C THR A 333 -9.98 -9.01 -23.04
N LEU A 334 -9.64 -8.00 -23.83
CA LEU A 334 -10.08 -6.62 -23.62
C LEU A 334 -11.61 -6.50 -23.70
N GLU A 335 -12.24 -7.12 -24.71
CA GLU A 335 -13.70 -7.11 -24.84
C GLU A 335 -14.40 -7.71 -23.62
N VAL A 336 -13.92 -8.85 -23.13
CA VAL A 336 -14.48 -9.52 -21.94
C VAL A 336 -14.27 -8.67 -20.70
N LEU A 337 -13.09 -8.06 -20.49
CA LEU A 337 -12.85 -7.14 -19.39
C LEU A 337 -13.83 -5.96 -19.40
N LEU A 338 -13.99 -5.30 -20.54
CA LEU A 338 -14.91 -4.18 -20.70
C LEU A 338 -16.36 -4.60 -20.50
N ALA A 339 -16.75 -5.78 -20.96
CA ALA A 339 -18.09 -6.34 -20.78
C ALA A 339 -18.38 -6.57 -19.28
N GLU A 340 -17.46 -7.22 -18.54
CA GLU A 340 -17.66 -7.48 -17.11
C GLU A 340 -17.66 -6.19 -16.27
N LEU A 341 -16.80 -5.22 -16.56
CA LEU A 341 -16.85 -3.90 -15.95
C LEU A 341 -18.16 -3.16 -16.28
N GLY A 342 -18.63 -3.26 -17.53
CA GLY A 342 -19.89 -2.68 -18.00
C GLY A 342 -21.14 -3.35 -17.41
N ARG A 343 -21.02 -4.55 -16.84
CA ARG A 343 -22.13 -5.24 -16.14
C ARG A 343 -22.32 -4.81 -14.69
N LEU A 344 -21.32 -4.12 -14.08
CA LEU A 344 -21.42 -3.70 -12.67
C LEU A 344 -22.70 -2.90 -12.35
N PRO A 345 -23.17 -1.95 -13.20
CA PRO A 345 -24.41 -1.23 -12.95
C PRO A 345 -25.68 -2.11 -12.88
N ARG A 346 -25.63 -3.32 -13.39
CA ARG A 346 -26.75 -4.28 -13.29
C ARG A 346 -26.87 -4.93 -11.91
N GLY A 347 -25.89 -4.68 -11.03
CA GLY A 347 -25.85 -5.22 -9.67
C GLY A 347 -25.18 -6.59 -9.58
N LEU A 348 -25.21 -7.13 -8.37
CA LEU A 348 -24.76 -8.47 -8.01
C LEU A 348 -25.95 -9.40 -7.78
N GLU A 349 -25.75 -10.68 -8.06
CA GLU A 349 -26.65 -11.73 -7.60
C GLU A 349 -26.42 -12.06 -6.13
N ALA A 350 -27.42 -12.64 -5.46
CA ALA A 350 -27.33 -12.98 -4.05
C ALA A 350 -26.12 -13.87 -3.72
N ALA A 351 -25.83 -14.85 -4.56
CA ALA A 351 -24.70 -15.76 -4.36
C ALA A 351 -23.34 -15.06 -4.53
N GLU A 352 -23.22 -14.11 -5.46
CA GLU A 352 -21.99 -13.30 -5.66
C GLU A 352 -21.75 -12.40 -4.47
N PHE A 353 -22.80 -11.72 -4.01
CA PHE A 353 -22.73 -10.84 -2.85
C PHE A 353 -22.29 -11.61 -1.58
N GLU A 354 -22.90 -12.75 -1.28
CA GLU A 354 -22.55 -13.53 -0.09
C GLU A 354 -21.11 -14.05 -0.13
N ARG A 355 -20.63 -14.52 -1.28
CA ARG A 355 -19.23 -14.93 -1.45
C ARG A 355 -18.27 -13.77 -1.25
N ALA A 356 -18.54 -12.62 -1.87
CA ALA A 356 -17.68 -11.44 -1.79
C ALA A 356 -17.66 -10.87 -0.36
N ARG A 357 -18.81 -10.79 0.30
CA ARG A 357 -18.95 -10.35 1.70
C ARG A 357 -18.17 -11.26 2.65
N SER A 358 -18.35 -12.57 2.49
CA SER A 358 -17.64 -13.58 3.30
C SER A 358 -16.13 -13.54 3.06
N GLY A 359 -15.68 -13.39 1.82
CA GLY A 359 -14.27 -13.23 1.47
C GLY A 359 -13.64 -11.98 2.09
N LEU A 360 -14.34 -10.85 2.04
CA LEU A 360 -13.87 -9.61 2.66
C LEU A 360 -13.85 -9.72 4.20
N HIS A 361 -14.87 -10.37 4.80
CA HIS A 361 -14.88 -10.64 6.24
C HIS A 361 -13.70 -11.52 6.67
N ALA A 362 -13.40 -12.56 5.92
CA ALA A 362 -12.24 -13.43 6.16
C ALA A 362 -10.92 -12.65 6.03
N SER A 363 -10.77 -11.84 4.96
CA SER A 363 -9.58 -11.01 4.72
C SER A 363 -9.34 -10.01 5.87
N VAL A 364 -10.39 -9.34 6.35
CA VAL A 364 -10.32 -8.42 7.50
C VAL A 364 -9.93 -9.17 8.78
N THR A 365 -10.43 -10.39 8.97
CA THR A 365 -10.12 -11.20 10.15
C THR A 365 -8.69 -11.70 10.14
N PHE A 366 -8.27 -12.40 9.08
CA PHE A 366 -6.92 -12.95 8.98
C PHE A 366 -5.84 -11.86 8.84
N GLY A 367 -6.14 -10.77 8.16
CA GLY A 367 -5.22 -9.62 8.06
C GLY A 367 -4.93 -8.95 9.40
N ALA A 368 -5.73 -9.23 10.43
CA ALA A 368 -5.52 -8.70 11.78
C ALA A 368 -4.79 -9.67 12.73
N GLU A 369 -4.50 -10.92 12.34
CA GLU A 369 -3.91 -11.91 13.24
C GLU A 369 -2.45 -11.58 13.59
N GLY A 370 -1.64 -11.24 12.62
CA GLY A 370 -0.23 -10.89 12.84
C GLY A 370 -0.06 -9.49 13.41
N LEU A 371 0.82 -9.33 14.43
CA LEU A 371 1.09 -8.03 15.05
C LEU A 371 1.51 -6.96 14.04
N ARG A 372 2.44 -7.30 13.12
CA ARG A 372 2.91 -6.36 12.08
C ARG A 372 1.81 -5.98 11.10
N ALA A 373 1.00 -6.95 10.68
CA ALA A 373 -0.14 -6.69 9.80
C ALA A 373 -1.15 -5.77 10.47
N ARG A 374 -1.40 -5.98 11.78
CA ARG A 374 -2.31 -5.13 12.55
C ARG A 374 -1.74 -3.73 12.80
N ALA A 375 -0.47 -3.59 13.13
CA ALA A 375 0.20 -2.29 13.24
C ALA A 375 0.08 -1.48 11.93
N GLY A 376 0.36 -2.12 10.79
CA GLY A 376 0.18 -1.52 9.47
C GLY A 376 -1.28 -1.18 9.13
N ALA A 377 -2.25 -1.96 9.62
CA ALA A 377 -3.67 -1.65 9.45
C ALA A 377 -4.08 -0.40 10.26
N LEU A 378 -3.60 -0.25 11.50
CA LEU A 378 -3.80 0.95 12.30
C LEU A 378 -3.24 2.20 11.61
N THR A 379 -2.01 2.10 11.11
CA THR A 379 -1.35 3.19 10.37
C THR A 379 -2.16 3.58 9.13
N ARG A 380 -2.59 2.60 8.35
CA ARG A 380 -3.41 2.81 7.14
C ARG A 380 -4.77 3.41 7.47
N ASP A 381 -5.44 2.93 8.52
CA ASP A 381 -6.74 3.46 8.94
C ASP A 381 -6.65 4.95 9.29
N VAL A 382 -5.64 5.33 10.07
CA VAL A 382 -5.43 6.75 10.44
C VAL A 382 -5.04 7.59 9.21
N ALA A 383 -4.22 7.03 8.30
CA ALA A 383 -3.82 7.74 7.09
C ALA A 383 -4.98 7.97 6.12
N LEU A 384 -5.86 6.98 5.93
CA LEU A 384 -6.95 7.03 4.95
C LEU A 384 -8.26 7.58 5.51
N PHE A 385 -8.56 7.31 6.79
CA PHE A 385 -9.86 7.64 7.40
C PHE A 385 -9.75 8.67 8.53
N GLY A 386 -8.53 9.10 8.90
CA GLY A 386 -8.30 10.03 10.01
C GLY A 386 -8.53 9.45 11.40
N ARG A 387 -8.92 8.18 11.51
CA ARG A 387 -9.27 7.49 12.76
C ARG A 387 -8.86 6.03 12.74
N VAL A 388 -8.76 5.43 13.89
CA VAL A 388 -8.66 3.98 14.03
C VAL A 388 -10.04 3.35 13.83
N ARG A 389 -10.09 2.24 13.11
CA ARG A 389 -11.31 1.44 12.96
C ARG A 389 -11.14 0.11 13.71
N PRO A 390 -11.82 -0.08 14.84
CA PRO A 390 -11.79 -1.34 15.57
C PRO A 390 -12.26 -2.50 14.69
N LEU A 391 -11.64 -3.66 14.84
CA LEU A 391 -12.00 -4.85 14.06
C LEU A 391 -13.48 -5.24 14.24
N ALA A 392 -14.00 -5.09 15.47
CA ALA A 392 -15.41 -5.34 15.77
C ALA A 392 -16.35 -4.40 14.97
N GLU A 393 -15.98 -3.12 14.82
CA GLU A 393 -16.73 -2.16 14.00
C GLU A 393 -16.77 -2.59 12.54
N LEU A 394 -15.59 -2.93 11.96
CA LEU A 394 -15.52 -3.38 10.57
C LEU A 394 -16.35 -4.64 10.31
N ARG A 395 -16.29 -5.59 11.23
CA ARG A 395 -17.11 -6.81 11.16
C ARG A 395 -18.60 -6.52 11.25
N ALA A 396 -19.00 -5.63 12.16
CA ALA A 396 -20.40 -5.22 12.30
C ALA A 396 -20.90 -4.49 11.04
N GLN A 397 -20.11 -3.61 10.46
CA GLN A 397 -20.44 -2.92 9.21
C GLN A 397 -20.61 -3.90 8.04
N LEU A 398 -19.71 -4.89 7.92
CA LEU A 398 -19.81 -5.95 6.90
C LEU A 398 -21.04 -6.83 7.11
N ALA A 399 -21.35 -7.19 8.36
CA ALA A 399 -22.52 -8.00 8.69
C ALA A 399 -23.84 -7.26 8.41
N ALA A 400 -23.85 -5.95 8.61
CA ALA A 400 -25.04 -5.11 8.36
C ALA A 400 -25.23 -4.74 6.88
N LEU A 401 -24.22 -4.98 6.02
CA LEU A 401 -24.31 -4.65 4.60
C LEU A 401 -25.26 -5.61 3.89
N THR A 402 -26.18 -5.06 3.10
CA THR A 402 -27.17 -5.84 2.34
C THR A 402 -26.91 -5.79 0.83
N LEU A 403 -27.44 -6.78 0.11
CA LEU A 403 -27.38 -6.82 -1.34
C LEU A 403 -28.05 -5.58 -1.98
N GLU A 404 -29.19 -5.17 -1.45
CA GLU A 404 -29.94 -3.99 -1.93
C GLU A 404 -29.08 -2.73 -1.83
N ARG A 405 -28.33 -2.57 -0.73
CA ARG A 405 -27.44 -1.42 -0.52
C ARG A 405 -26.29 -1.40 -1.52
N VAL A 406 -25.69 -2.57 -1.81
CA VAL A 406 -24.63 -2.71 -2.82
C VAL A 406 -25.17 -2.44 -4.22
N ASN A 407 -26.33 -3.00 -4.56
CA ASN A 407 -26.95 -2.82 -5.86
C ASN A 407 -27.45 -1.39 -6.10
N ALA A 408 -27.93 -0.72 -5.06
CA ALA A 408 -28.29 0.71 -5.13
C ALA A 408 -27.08 1.59 -5.47
N PHE A 409 -25.90 1.28 -4.89
CA PHE A 409 -24.65 1.93 -5.28
C PHE A 409 -24.25 1.60 -6.72
N LEU A 410 -24.25 0.32 -7.08
CA LEU A 410 -23.82 -0.15 -8.39
C LEU A 410 -24.66 0.42 -9.55
N ALA A 411 -25.94 0.66 -9.35
CA ALA A 411 -26.81 1.26 -10.37
C ALA A 411 -26.29 2.62 -10.88
N GLY A 412 -25.53 3.36 -10.06
CA GLY A 412 -24.88 4.62 -10.44
C GLY A 412 -23.39 4.50 -10.79
N TYR A 413 -22.79 3.31 -10.67
CA TYR A 413 -21.36 3.13 -10.87
C TYR A 413 -21.04 2.60 -12.27
N HIS A 414 -20.53 3.48 -13.15
CA HIS A 414 -20.24 3.19 -14.55
C HIS A 414 -18.74 3.32 -14.87
N PRO A 415 -17.87 2.37 -14.43
CA PRO A 415 -16.42 2.53 -14.54
C PRO A 415 -15.91 2.61 -15.99
N VAL A 416 -16.64 2.06 -16.96
CA VAL A 416 -16.22 2.07 -18.37
C VAL A 416 -16.33 3.47 -18.99
N ARG A 417 -17.16 4.38 -18.43
CA ARG A 417 -17.40 5.71 -19.00
C ARG A 417 -16.13 6.57 -19.04
N ASP A 418 -15.36 6.55 -17.96
CA ASP A 418 -14.17 7.38 -17.78
C ASP A 418 -12.90 6.52 -17.65
N LEU A 419 -12.89 5.39 -18.35
CA LEU A 419 -11.84 4.38 -18.24
C LEU A 419 -10.64 4.75 -19.13
N SER A 420 -9.45 4.73 -18.55
CA SER A 420 -8.17 4.81 -19.27
C SER A 420 -7.59 3.41 -19.48
N LEU A 421 -7.08 3.14 -20.66
CA LEU A 421 -6.47 1.87 -21.08
C LEU A 421 -5.04 2.13 -21.54
N VAL A 422 -4.12 1.40 -20.97
CA VAL A 422 -2.73 1.33 -21.44
C VAL A 422 -2.39 -0.13 -21.70
N THR A 423 -1.78 -0.42 -22.83
CA THR A 423 -1.35 -1.76 -23.21
C THR A 423 0.16 -1.82 -23.40
N LEU A 424 0.74 -3.00 -23.20
CA LEU A 424 2.14 -3.29 -23.52
C LEU A 424 2.20 -4.64 -24.24
N GLY A 425 2.87 -4.69 -25.38
CA GLY A 425 3.00 -5.92 -26.16
C GLY A 425 3.41 -5.66 -27.61
N PRO A 426 3.41 -6.72 -28.45
CA PRO A 426 3.88 -6.59 -29.84
C PRO A 426 2.93 -5.84 -30.76
N GLN A 427 1.63 -5.74 -30.40
CA GLN A 427 0.61 -5.13 -31.26
C GLN A 427 -0.29 -4.20 -30.48
N GLU A 428 -0.62 -3.06 -31.08
CA GLU A 428 -1.64 -2.15 -30.59
C GLU A 428 -3.05 -2.76 -30.78
N LEU A 429 -3.89 -2.67 -29.74
CA LEU A 429 -5.24 -3.25 -29.73
C LEU A 429 -6.35 -2.28 -30.14
N PHE A 430 -6.03 -1.01 -30.30
CA PHE A 430 -6.98 0.03 -30.68
C PHE A 430 -6.37 0.89 -31.77
N HIS A 431 -7.12 1.03 -32.85
CA HIS A 431 -6.79 2.01 -33.90
C HIS A 431 -7.42 3.35 -33.51
N ALA A 432 -6.67 4.43 -33.76
CA ALA A 432 -7.09 5.81 -33.46
C ALA A 432 -8.41 6.19 -34.13
#